data_718b335a31c49452c3c06f55bf40cc42
#
_entry.id   718b335a31c49452c3c06f55bf40cc42
#
_cell.length_a   1.000
_cell.length_b   1.000
_cell.length_c   1.000
_cell.angle_alpha   90.00
_cell.angle_beta   90.00
_cell.angle_gamma   90.00
#
_symmetry.space_group_name_H-M   'P 1'
#
loop_
_entity.id
_entity.type
_entity.pdbx_description
1 polymer ?
#
loop_
_entity_poly.entity_id
_entity_poly.type
_entity_poly.pdbx_seq_one_letter_code
_entity_poly.pdbx_strand_id
1 'polypeptide(L)'
;MTDFFKGIPKIKYEGQESENDFCFRHYNPDEIVLGKPLKDHLRFSVAYWHSFAFEGGDPFGGQTFNRPWFGNDMKMAKLKADAAFEMFDILDVPFFCFHDADVRPEGNNFSENTDNLNEIIDYFTEKMAHSNTKLLWGTANLFSNRRYMSGAATNPDPEVFAFSAETIKSCLDATHRLGGQNYVLWGGREGYETLLNTDMGREREHAGRMLQMVVDYKYKIGFEGTILIEPKPQEPTKHQYDYDVATVYGFLKDFNLEGEVKVNIEQGHAILAGHSFEHELALARELGIFGSIDMNRNDYQSGWDTDQFPNNTAEITLAYYEVLKAGGFGNGGTNFDAKLRRQSLDAEDLILSHVGAMDVCAEGLKSAAKMLTDGKLEAMREERYSAWDTQSGKEILNSDLESICTKVLNENINPEPKSGRQERLENLVNRYK
;
A
#
# COMPACT_ATOMS: atom_id res chain seq x y z
N MET A 1 26.03 19.91 -9.82
CA MET A 1 24.92 19.22 -9.12
C MET A 1 25.26 19.20 -7.64
N THR A 2 24.32 19.51 -6.78
CA THR A 2 24.49 19.35 -5.33
C THR A 2 24.52 17.85 -5.06
N ASP A 3 25.50 17.37 -4.32
CA ASP A 3 25.63 15.95 -3.93
C ASP A 3 25.00 15.83 -2.53
N PHE A 4 23.79 15.29 -2.46
CA PHE A 4 23.00 15.19 -1.22
C PHE A 4 23.39 13.96 -0.39
N PHE A 5 23.86 12.90 -1.05
CA PHE A 5 24.25 11.64 -0.45
C PHE A 5 25.74 11.39 -0.66
N LYS A 6 26.55 12.41 -0.35
CA LYS A 6 27.97 12.47 -0.60
C LYS A 6 28.73 11.24 -0.11
N GLY A 7 29.42 10.59 -1.04
CA GLY A 7 30.26 9.43 -0.74
C GLY A 7 29.52 8.10 -0.70
N ILE A 8 28.18 8.10 -0.90
CA ILE A 8 27.42 6.87 -1.00
C ILE A 8 27.45 6.39 -2.45
N PRO A 9 27.92 5.15 -2.70
CA PRO A 9 27.98 4.60 -4.05
C PRO A 9 26.58 4.15 -4.50
N LYS A 10 26.41 3.92 -5.80
CA LYS A 10 25.23 3.18 -6.33
C LYS A 10 25.17 1.79 -5.70
N ILE A 11 24.04 1.47 -5.10
CA ILE A 11 23.82 0.21 -4.40
C ILE A 11 23.71 -0.93 -5.42
N LYS A 12 24.43 -2.02 -5.17
CA LYS A 12 24.45 -3.21 -6.06
C LYS A 12 24.35 -4.48 -5.23
N TYR A 13 23.90 -5.54 -5.87
CA TYR A 13 23.92 -6.88 -5.29
C TYR A 13 25.36 -7.40 -5.18
N GLU A 14 25.76 -7.82 -3.98
CA GLU A 14 27.08 -8.41 -3.69
C GLU A 14 26.98 -9.79 -3.05
N GLY A 15 25.79 -10.21 -2.64
CA GLY A 15 25.54 -11.50 -1.99
C GLY A 15 25.63 -11.45 -0.47
N GLN A 16 25.20 -12.55 0.16
CA GLN A 16 24.99 -12.63 1.62
C GLN A 16 26.27 -12.43 2.46
N GLU A 17 27.42 -12.81 1.91
CA GLU A 17 28.70 -12.75 2.61
C GLU A 17 29.37 -11.38 2.56
N SER A 18 28.76 -10.39 1.87
CA SER A 18 29.34 -9.04 1.77
C SER A 18 29.33 -8.33 3.13
N GLU A 19 30.47 -7.75 3.50
CA GLU A 19 30.64 -6.90 4.67
C GLU A 19 30.35 -5.41 4.37
N ASN A 20 30.05 -5.08 3.10
CA ASN A 20 29.70 -3.73 2.67
C ASN A 20 28.27 -3.39 3.11
N ASP A 21 28.09 -2.29 3.86
CA ASP A 21 26.76 -1.84 4.29
C ASP A 21 25.94 -1.25 3.14
N PHE A 22 26.61 -0.70 2.12
CA PHE A 22 25.99 -0.09 0.95
C PHE A 22 25.88 -1.09 -0.22
N CYS A 23 25.30 -2.26 0.03
CA CYS A 23 25.00 -3.26 -0.99
C CYS A 23 23.73 -4.03 -0.66
N PHE A 24 23.14 -4.66 -1.69
CA PHE A 24 22.11 -5.66 -1.47
C PHE A 24 22.75 -7.01 -1.21
N ARG A 25 22.26 -7.70 -0.18
CA ARG A 25 22.69 -9.07 0.17
C ARG A 25 21.71 -10.12 -0.33
N HIS A 26 20.44 -9.78 -0.49
CA HIS A 26 19.37 -10.67 -0.92
C HIS A 26 18.66 -10.21 -2.19
N TYR A 27 18.63 -8.90 -2.47
CA TYR A 27 18.00 -8.35 -3.65
C TYR A 27 18.96 -8.31 -4.83
N ASN A 28 18.88 -9.36 -5.69
CA ASN A 28 19.47 -9.33 -7.02
C ASN A 28 18.37 -9.00 -8.03
N PRO A 29 18.29 -7.78 -8.57
CA PRO A 29 17.18 -7.32 -9.41
C PRO A 29 16.95 -8.18 -10.65
N ASP A 30 17.99 -8.79 -11.20
CA ASP A 30 17.95 -9.59 -12.42
C ASP A 30 17.84 -11.11 -12.17
N GLU A 31 17.81 -11.56 -10.91
CA GLU A 31 17.57 -12.95 -10.54
C GLU A 31 16.20 -13.41 -11.03
N ILE A 32 16.17 -14.53 -11.76
CA ILE A 32 14.90 -15.06 -12.28
C ILE A 32 14.20 -15.88 -11.21
N VAL A 33 13.00 -15.44 -10.83
CA VAL A 33 12.10 -16.12 -9.91
C VAL A 33 10.78 -16.37 -10.62
N LEU A 34 10.27 -17.60 -10.65
CA LEU A 34 9.01 -17.97 -11.34
C LEU A 34 8.92 -17.40 -12.76
N GLY A 35 10.05 -17.38 -13.48
CA GLY A 35 10.12 -16.97 -14.90
C GLY A 35 10.19 -15.46 -15.15
N LYS A 36 10.28 -14.63 -14.11
CA LYS A 36 10.44 -13.17 -14.23
C LYS A 36 11.64 -12.68 -13.41
N PRO A 37 12.29 -11.56 -13.79
CA PRO A 37 13.26 -10.89 -12.93
C PRO A 37 12.64 -10.49 -11.56
N LEU A 38 13.42 -10.58 -10.51
CA LEU A 38 12.97 -10.27 -9.14
C LEU A 38 12.44 -8.82 -9.02
N LYS A 39 13.08 -7.86 -9.71
CA LYS A 39 12.60 -6.47 -9.79
C LYS A 39 11.18 -6.33 -10.37
N ASP A 40 10.80 -7.20 -11.31
CA ASP A 40 9.48 -7.15 -11.95
C ASP A 40 8.39 -7.79 -11.09
N HIS A 41 8.78 -8.64 -10.13
CA HIS A 41 7.87 -9.12 -9.08
C HIS A 41 7.66 -8.09 -7.99
N LEU A 42 8.75 -7.48 -7.48
CA LEU A 42 8.74 -6.61 -6.31
C LEU A 42 8.25 -5.19 -6.62
N ARG A 43 8.64 -4.65 -7.79
CA ARG A 43 8.19 -3.32 -8.25
C ARG A 43 8.29 -2.26 -7.15
N PHE A 44 9.49 -2.17 -6.53
CA PHE A 44 9.75 -1.27 -5.40
C PHE A 44 9.49 0.19 -5.72
N SER A 45 8.92 0.89 -4.76
CA SER A 45 8.62 2.32 -4.81
C SER A 45 9.03 3.02 -3.52
N VAL A 46 9.47 4.26 -3.64
CA VAL A 46 9.82 5.13 -2.50
C VAL A 46 8.67 6.10 -2.23
N ALA A 47 8.23 6.18 -0.98
CA ALA A 47 7.27 7.15 -0.50
C ALA A 47 7.93 8.53 -0.34
N TYR A 48 7.51 9.51 -1.15
CA TYR A 48 8.12 10.85 -1.17
C TYR A 48 7.92 11.60 0.15
N TRP A 49 6.74 11.46 0.77
CA TRP A 49 6.38 12.13 2.04
C TRP A 49 7.29 11.71 3.19
N HIS A 50 7.49 10.44 3.38
CA HIS A 50 8.32 9.90 4.46
C HIS A 50 9.82 10.10 4.23
N SER A 51 10.26 10.04 2.97
CA SER A 51 11.68 10.13 2.64
C SER A 51 12.19 11.57 2.54
N PHE A 52 11.36 12.50 2.03
CA PHE A 52 11.83 13.84 1.68
C PHE A 52 11.05 14.98 2.34
N ALA A 53 9.81 14.74 2.83
CA ALA A 53 9.01 15.77 3.51
C ALA A 53 8.93 15.57 5.03
N PHE A 54 9.20 14.39 5.55
CA PHE A 54 9.16 14.11 6.98
C PHE A 54 10.37 14.75 7.71
N GLU A 55 10.07 15.56 8.71
CA GLU A 55 11.05 16.33 9.48
C GLU A 55 11.50 15.67 10.79
N GLY A 56 11.04 14.43 11.06
CA GLY A 56 11.37 13.69 12.29
C GLY A 56 10.52 14.09 13.50
N GLY A 57 9.40 14.78 13.30
CA GLY A 57 8.44 15.11 14.36
C GLY A 57 7.54 13.93 14.72
N ASP A 58 6.93 14.00 15.92
CA ASP A 58 5.87 13.12 16.38
C ASP A 58 4.88 13.93 17.27
N PRO A 59 3.77 13.35 17.78
CA PRO A 59 2.85 14.08 18.64
C PRO A 59 3.44 14.63 19.93
N PHE A 60 4.64 14.18 20.33
CA PHE A 60 5.30 14.50 21.57
C PHE A 60 6.56 15.38 21.39
N GLY A 61 7.03 15.57 20.15
CA GLY A 61 8.21 16.36 19.88
C GLY A 61 8.32 16.83 18.43
N GLY A 62 8.90 18.01 18.26
CA GLY A 62 9.06 18.63 16.94
C GLY A 62 10.20 18.02 16.11
N GLN A 63 10.58 18.76 15.08
CA GLN A 63 11.60 18.42 14.10
C GLN A 63 12.91 17.97 14.73
N THR A 64 13.47 16.87 14.20
CA THR A 64 14.83 16.40 14.54
C THR A 64 15.76 16.38 13.34
N PHE A 65 15.23 16.23 12.12
CA PHE A 65 16.04 16.20 10.91
C PHE A 65 16.36 17.61 10.41
N ASN A 66 17.56 17.77 9.89
CA ASN A 66 18.00 18.98 9.21
C ASN A 66 18.47 18.59 7.80
N ARG A 67 17.61 18.79 6.81
CA ARG A 67 17.90 18.44 5.42
C ARG A 67 18.04 19.71 4.57
N PRO A 68 18.99 19.77 3.63
CA PRO A 68 19.24 20.98 2.82
C PRO A 68 18.07 21.35 1.89
N TRP A 69 17.12 20.44 1.67
CA TRP A 69 15.95 20.65 0.84
C TRP A 69 14.67 21.03 1.62
N PHE A 70 14.74 21.20 2.94
CA PHE A 70 13.60 21.65 3.71
C PHE A 70 13.31 23.12 3.48
N GLY A 71 12.06 23.46 3.24
CA GLY A 71 11.57 24.80 2.99
C GLY A 71 10.23 24.79 2.24
N ASN A 72 9.59 25.94 2.17
CA ASN A 72 8.23 26.07 1.60
C ASN A 72 8.21 27.09 0.45
N ASP A 73 9.12 26.95 -0.50
CA ASP A 73 9.09 27.70 -1.76
C ASP A 73 9.44 26.77 -2.95
N MET A 74 9.19 27.23 -4.17
CA MET A 74 9.40 26.43 -5.38
C MET A 74 10.89 26.04 -5.58
N LYS A 75 11.82 26.87 -5.12
CA LYS A 75 13.25 26.54 -5.17
C LYS A 75 13.56 25.34 -4.28
N MET A 76 12.99 25.31 -3.06
CA MET A 76 13.17 24.17 -2.15
C MET A 76 12.42 22.94 -2.62
N ALA A 77 11.25 23.09 -3.24
CA ALA A 77 10.54 21.97 -3.87
C ALA A 77 11.37 21.32 -4.99
N LYS A 78 12.00 22.11 -5.86
CA LYS A 78 12.92 21.60 -6.90
C LYS A 78 14.18 20.97 -6.30
N LEU A 79 14.74 21.56 -5.23
CA LEU A 79 15.89 20.99 -4.54
C LEU A 79 15.56 19.64 -3.88
N LYS A 80 14.35 19.52 -3.32
CA LYS A 80 13.81 18.27 -2.78
C LYS A 80 13.68 17.20 -3.88
N ALA A 81 13.18 17.58 -5.05
CA ALA A 81 13.11 16.70 -6.21
C ALA A 81 14.52 16.26 -6.67
N ASP A 82 15.50 17.15 -6.67
CA ASP A 82 16.89 16.79 -7.00
C ASP A 82 17.43 15.73 -6.04
N ALA A 83 17.23 15.89 -4.73
CA ALA A 83 17.62 14.90 -3.73
C ALA A 83 16.88 13.56 -3.91
N ALA A 84 15.60 13.62 -4.24
CA ALA A 84 14.79 12.42 -4.47
C ALA A 84 15.31 11.61 -5.66
N PHE A 85 15.53 12.25 -6.81
CA PHE A 85 16.01 11.55 -7.99
C PHE A 85 17.46 11.07 -7.86
N GLU A 86 18.31 11.75 -7.06
CA GLU A 86 19.63 11.24 -6.70
C GLU A 86 19.53 9.95 -5.88
N MET A 87 18.66 9.90 -4.87
CA MET A 87 18.42 8.70 -4.07
C MET A 87 17.84 7.56 -4.92
N PHE A 88 16.91 7.86 -5.81
CA PHE A 88 16.31 6.85 -6.70
C PHE A 88 17.36 6.21 -7.60
N ASP A 89 18.30 6.98 -8.11
CA ASP A 89 19.42 6.47 -8.91
C ASP A 89 20.42 5.65 -8.07
N ILE A 90 20.72 6.08 -6.84
CA ILE A 90 21.59 5.35 -5.90
C ILE A 90 21.00 3.95 -5.62
N LEU A 91 19.69 3.86 -5.33
CA LEU A 91 18.99 2.61 -5.02
C LEU A 91 18.62 1.80 -6.26
N ASP A 92 18.68 2.37 -7.46
CA ASP A 92 18.15 1.81 -8.71
C ASP A 92 16.67 1.40 -8.57
N VAL A 93 15.88 2.21 -7.86
CA VAL A 93 14.47 1.91 -7.58
C VAL A 93 13.60 2.29 -8.76
N PRO A 94 12.68 1.39 -9.22
CA PRO A 94 11.91 1.63 -10.44
C PRO A 94 10.75 2.62 -10.28
N PHE A 95 10.28 2.88 -9.05
CA PHE A 95 9.11 3.71 -8.83
C PHE A 95 9.23 4.62 -7.61
N PHE A 96 8.37 5.66 -7.60
CA PHE A 96 8.10 6.52 -6.45
C PHE A 96 6.60 6.83 -6.38
N CYS A 97 6.15 7.31 -5.20
CA CYS A 97 4.80 7.76 -4.95
C CYS A 97 4.82 9.13 -4.27
N PHE A 98 3.77 9.95 -4.44
CA PHE A 98 3.69 11.26 -3.79
C PHE A 98 2.24 11.70 -3.47
N HIS A 99 2.10 12.59 -2.46
CA HIS A 99 0.94 13.46 -2.33
C HIS A 99 1.23 14.82 -2.97
N ASP A 100 0.22 15.48 -3.50
CA ASP A 100 0.38 16.81 -4.10
C ASP A 100 1.06 17.81 -3.15
N ALA A 101 0.69 17.78 -1.87
CA ALA A 101 1.23 18.67 -0.85
C ALA A 101 2.72 18.41 -0.50
N ASP A 102 3.24 17.20 -0.74
CA ASP A 102 4.64 16.87 -0.43
C ASP A 102 5.61 17.43 -1.45
N VAL A 103 5.14 17.57 -2.69
CA VAL A 103 5.99 17.94 -3.82
C VAL A 103 5.99 19.43 -4.13
N ARG A 104 4.88 20.14 -3.85
CA ARG A 104 4.72 21.56 -4.12
C ARG A 104 4.76 22.41 -2.85
N PRO A 105 5.15 23.69 -2.91
CA PRO A 105 4.88 24.62 -1.84
C PRO A 105 3.38 24.92 -1.73
N GLU A 106 2.90 25.19 -0.52
CA GLU A 106 1.51 25.64 -0.31
C GLU A 106 1.37 27.11 -0.74
N GLY A 107 0.35 27.37 -1.58
CA GLY A 107 -0.03 28.70 -2.02
C GLY A 107 -1.12 29.31 -1.15
N ASN A 108 -1.41 30.59 -1.38
CA ASN A 108 -2.41 31.34 -0.61
C ASN A 108 -3.87 31.00 -1.00
N ASN A 109 -4.06 30.35 -2.13
CA ASN A 109 -5.37 29.96 -2.67
C ASN A 109 -5.25 28.77 -3.62
N PHE A 110 -6.40 28.26 -4.07
CA PHE A 110 -6.45 27.08 -4.93
C PHE A 110 -5.69 27.26 -6.26
N SER A 111 -5.83 28.42 -6.92
CA SER A 111 -5.16 28.69 -8.21
C SER A 111 -3.63 28.62 -8.05
N GLU A 112 -3.10 29.25 -7.01
CA GLU A 112 -1.67 29.23 -6.72
C GLU A 112 -1.17 27.81 -6.40
N ASN A 113 -1.96 27.00 -5.67
CA ASN A 113 -1.65 25.60 -5.44
C ASN A 113 -1.58 24.80 -6.75
N THR A 114 -2.50 25.04 -7.66
CA THR A 114 -2.54 24.38 -8.97
C THR A 114 -1.34 24.80 -9.84
N ASP A 115 -1.01 26.10 -9.85
CA ASP A 115 0.15 26.62 -10.59
C ASP A 115 1.45 26.03 -10.03
N ASN A 116 1.60 25.98 -8.71
CA ASN A 116 2.75 25.36 -8.04
C ASN A 116 2.85 23.86 -8.35
N LEU A 117 1.71 23.15 -8.33
CA LEU A 117 1.69 21.73 -8.70
C LEU A 117 2.13 21.53 -10.16
N ASN A 118 1.59 22.31 -11.07
CA ASN A 118 1.96 22.23 -12.48
C ASN A 118 3.45 22.49 -12.70
N GLU A 119 4.03 23.51 -12.07
CA GLU A 119 5.44 23.83 -12.18
C GLU A 119 6.34 22.69 -11.69
N ILE A 120 6.02 22.07 -10.56
CA ILE A 120 6.83 20.94 -10.05
C ILE A 120 6.63 19.67 -10.86
N ILE A 121 5.45 19.43 -11.43
CA ILE A 121 5.18 18.29 -12.32
C ILE A 121 5.94 18.44 -13.65
N ASP A 122 6.06 19.66 -14.18
CA ASP A 122 6.96 19.91 -15.33
C ASP A 122 8.40 19.57 -15.00
N TYR A 123 8.86 19.95 -13.80
CA TYR A 123 10.20 19.61 -13.32
C TYR A 123 10.40 18.10 -13.13
N PHE A 124 9.42 17.39 -12.58
CA PHE A 124 9.46 15.92 -12.49
C PHE A 124 9.52 15.26 -13.85
N THR A 125 8.78 15.78 -14.83
CA THR A 125 8.82 15.28 -16.21
C THR A 125 10.23 15.37 -16.80
N GLU A 126 10.93 16.50 -16.58
CA GLU A 126 12.33 16.65 -16.99
C GLU A 126 13.26 15.65 -16.29
N LYS A 127 13.10 15.48 -14.96
CA LYS A 127 13.91 14.51 -14.19
C LYS A 127 13.67 13.08 -14.63
N MET A 128 12.41 12.68 -14.82
CA MET A 128 12.04 11.33 -15.24
C MET A 128 12.55 11.01 -16.67
N ALA A 129 12.68 12.01 -17.54
CA ALA A 129 13.27 11.83 -18.88
C ALA A 129 14.75 11.39 -18.82
N HIS A 130 15.44 11.62 -17.71
CA HIS A 130 16.85 11.27 -17.47
C HIS A 130 17.04 10.20 -16.38
N SER A 131 15.95 9.55 -15.95
CA SER A 131 15.92 8.52 -14.90
C SER A 131 15.20 7.26 -15.39
N ASN A 132 15.52 6.12 -14.79
CA ASN A 132 14.74 4.89 -14.99
C ASN A 132 13.52 4.83 -14.09
N THR A 133 13.43 5.72 -13.10
CA THR A 133 12.35 5.74 -12.10
C THR A 133 11.09 6.36 -12.67
N LYS A 134 9.95 5.71 -12.44
CA LYS A 134 8.62 6.09 -12.91
C LYS A 134 7.69 6.36 -11.73
N LEU A 135 6.54 6.96 -12.00
CA LEU A 135 5.50 7.14 -10.99
C LEU A 135 4.68 5.86 -10.84
N LEU A 136 4.62 5.29 -9.62
CA LEU A 136 3.71 4.19 -9.31
C LEU A 136 2.30 4.73 -9.09
N TRP A 137 2.16 5.75 -8.23
CA TRP A 137 0.90 6.44 -8.02
C TRP A 137 1.10 7.83 -7.42
N GLY A 138 0.16 8.72 -7.73
CA GLY A 138 -0.02 10.00 -7.05
C GLY A 138 -1.31 9.98 -6.25
N THR A 139 -1.44 10.88 -5.28
CA THR A 139 -2.64 11.08 -4.49
C THR A 139 -2.77 12.51 -3.99
N ALA A 140 -3.99 12.95 -3.71
CA ALA A 140 -4.29 14.23 -3.12
C ALA A 140 -4.20 14.15 -1.59
N ASN A 141 -3.51 15.09 -0.95
CA ASN A 141 -3.53 15.25 0.49
C ASN A 141 -4.84 15.93 0.92
N LEU A 142 -5.78 15.13 1.40
CA LEU A 142 -7.11 15.57 1.84
C LEU A 142 -7.30 15.45 3.36
N PHE A 143 -6.21 15.53 4.12
CA PHE A 143 -6.23 15.28 5.57
C PHE A 143 -5.39 16.27 6.39
N SER A 144 -4.28 16.78 5.87
CA SER A 144 -3.34 17.62 6.66
C SER A 144 -3.86 19.03 6.91
N ASN A 145 -4.53 19.66 5.94
CA ASN A 145 -5.02 21.02 6.09
C ASN A 145 -6.22 21.05 7.06
N ARG A 146 -6.30 22.09 7.92
CA ARG A 146 -7.37 22.26 8.92
C ARG A 146 -8.80 22.18 8.34
N ARG A 147 -9.01 22.50 7.05
CA ARG A 147 -10.33 22.41 6.40
C ARG A 147 -10.89 20.99 6.40
N TYR A 148 -10.02 19.99 6.40
CA TYR A 148 -10.38 18.57 6.39
C TYR A 148 -10.58 17.97 7.79
N MET A 149 -10.63 18.77 8.85
CA MET A 149 -10.77 18.29 10.23
C MET A 149 -12.00 17.39 10.46
N SER A 150 -13.01 17.49 9.60
CA SER A 150 -14.24 16.68 9.63
C SER A 150 -14.45 15.91 8.32
N GLY A 151 -13.37 15.43 7.71
CA GLY A 151 -13.41 14.76 6.42
C GLY A 151 -13.22 15.70 5.23
N ALA A 152 -13.08 15.11 4.07
CA ALA A 152 -13.01 15.77 2.77
C ALA A 152 -14.30 15.48 1.97
N ALA A 153 -14.45 14.25 1.48
CA ALA A 153 -15.67 13.80 0.82
C ALA A 153 -16.86 13.67 1.79
N THR A 154 -16.59 13.26 3.03
CA THR A 154 -17.60 13.11 4.09
C THR A 154 -17.90 14.41 4.84
N ASN A 155 -17.22 15.53 4.52
CA ASN A 155 -17.36 16.79 5.25
C ASN A 155 -18.80 17.29 5.23
N PRO A 156 -19.32 17.80 6.37
CA PRO A 156 -20.64 18.42 6.44
C PRO A 156 -20.76 19.74 5.65
N ASP A 157 -19.64 20.35 5.26
CA ASP A 157 -19.59 21.56 4.46
C ASP A 157 -19.42 21.23 2.96
N PRO A 158 -20.42 21.57 2.09
CA PRO A 158 -20.34 21.29 0.66
C PRO A 158 -19.19 22.04 -0.05
N GLU A 159 -18.72 23.16 0.50
CA GLU A 159 -17.58 23.87 -0.09
C GLU A 159 -16.27 23.11 0.11
N VAL A 160 -16.12 22.39 1.24
CA VAL A 160 -14.98 21.48 1.47
C VAL A 160 -15.05 20.30 0.52
N PHE A 161 -16.22 19.69 0.31
CA PHE A 161 -16.41 18.64 -0.68
C PHE A 161 -16.01 19.10 -2.09
N ALA A 162 -16.47 20.29 -2.51
CA ALA A 162 -16.14 20.85 -3.82
C ALA A 162 -14.63 21.14 -3.97
N PHE A 163 -14.00 21.69 -2.93
CA PHE A 163 -12.56 21.91 -2.89
C PHE A 163 -11.78 20.60 -2.99
N SER A 164 -12.23 19.57 -2.29
CA SER A 164 -11.63 18.22 -2.33
C SER A 164 -11.72 17.60 -3.72
N ALA A 165 -12.88 17.71 -4.38
CA ALA A 165 -13.08 17.20 -5.73
C ALA A 165 -12.11 17.84 -6.74
N GLU A 166 -11.87 19.15 -6.64
CA GLU A 166 -10.92 19.84 -7.52
C GLU A 166 -9.46 19.50 -7.18
N THR A 167 -9.12 19.28 -5.91
CA THR A 167 -7.79 18.81 -5.49
C THR A 167 -7.51 17.41 -6.04
N ILE A 168 -8.48 16.49 -5.91
CA ILE A 168 -8.39 15.14 -6.49
C ILE A 168 -8.18 15.22 -8.00
N LYS A 169 -8.99 16.02 -8.67
CA LYS A 169 -8.92 16.20 -10.13
C LYS A 169 -7.54 16.69 -10.56
N SER A 170 -7.03 17.75 -9.93
CA SER A 170 -5.71 18.32 -10.26
C SER A 170 -4.58 17.31 -10.04
N CYS A 171 -4.65 16.53 -8.97
CA CYS A 171 -3.65 15.51 -8.68
C CYS A 171 -3.77 14.29 -9.62
N LEU A 172 -4.98 13.90 -10.02
CA LEU A 172 -5.19 12.84 -11.01
C LEU A 172 -4.68 13.27 -12.41
N ASP A 173 -4.89 14.53 -12.81
CA ASP A 173 -4.32 15.10 -14.04
C ASP A 173 -2.79 15.07 -13.99
N ALA A 174 -2.17 15.45 -12.87
CA ALA A 174 -0.73 15.38 -12.65
C ALA A 174 -0.21 13.95 -12.73
N THR A 175 -0.91 13.00 -12.10
CA THR A 175 -0.58 11.56 -12.13
C THR A 175 -0.64 11.03 -13.56
N HIS A 176 -1.67 11.37 -14.31
CA HIS A 176 -1.81 10.98 -15.71
C HIS A 176 -0.69 11.57 -16.59
N ARG A 177 -0.35 12.85 -16.43
CA ARG A 177 0.76 13.51 -17.15
C ARG A 177 2.11 12.84 -16.92
N LEU A 178 2.38 12.37 -15.70
CA LEU A 178 3.61 11.66 -15.34
C LEU A 178 3.59 10.17 -15.75
N GLY A 179 2.51 9.68 -16.37
CA GLY A 179 2.36 8.27 -16.73
C GLY A 179 2.25 7.34 -15.52
N GLY A 180 1.67 7.83 -14.44
CA GLY A 180 1.41 7.07 -13.21
C GLY A 180 0.60 5.82 -13.50
N GLN A 181 0.90 4.74 -12.81
CA GLN A 181 0.28 3.44 -13.04
C GLN A 181 -1.00 3.24 -12.24
N ASN A 182 -1.17 3.99 -11.15
CA ASN A 182 -2.34 3.95 -10.28
C ASN A 182 -2.61 5.35 -9.72
N TYR A 183 -3.77 5.51 -9.08
CA TYR A 183 -4.11 6.66 -8.26
C TYR A 183 -4.69 6.16 -6.94
N VAL A 184 -4.14 6.58 -5.81
CA VAL A 184 -4.56 6.14 -4.47
C VAL A 184 -5.48 7.17 -3.85
N LEU A 185 -6.46 6.70 -3.08
CA LEU A 185 -7.30 7.48 -2.18
C LEU A 185 -7.13 6.91 -0.76
N TRP A 186 -6.49 7.68 0.11
CA TRP A 186 -6.43 7.40 1.53
C TRP A 186 -7.42 8.29 2.28
N GLY A 187 -8.34 7.65 2.99
CA GLY A 187 -9.43 8.33 3.71
C GLY A 187 -9.06 8.81 5.10
N GLY A 188 -7.87 9.39 5.30
CA GLY A 188 -7.32 9.71 6.63
C GLY A 188 -8.20 10.54 7.57
N ARG A 189 -9.15 11.31 7.03
CA ARG A 189 -10.14 12.06 7.81
C ARG A 189 -11.59 11.63 7.48
N GLU A 190 -11.78 10.65 6.62
CA GLU A 190 -13.10 10.12 6.26
C GLU A 190 -13.58 9.16 7.35
N GLY A 191 -14.24 9.72 8.36
CA GLY A 191 -14.66 9.00 9.55
C GLY A 191 -15.19 9.94 10.63
N TYR A 192 -15.32 9.48 11.86
CA TYR A 192 -15.91 10.25 12.93
C TYR A 192 -15.27 9.97 14.30
N GLU A 193 -15.39 10.96 15.19
CA GLU A 193 -15.00 10.86 16.60
C GLU A 193 -16.19 10.44 17.48
N THR A 194 -17.41 10.89 17.14
CA THR A 194 -18.65 10.61 17.88
C THR A 194 -19.85 10.58 16.97
N LEU A 195 -20.76 9.65 17.20
CA LEU A 195 -22.04 9.59 16.49
C LEU A 195 -23.03 10.70 16.88
N LEU A 196 -22.70 11.53 17.88
CA LEU A 196 -23.60 12.61 18.33
C LEU A 196 -23.74 13.74 17.31
N ASN A 197 -22.76 13.92 16.45
CA ASN A 197 -22.74 14.96 15.41
C ASN A 197 -22.54 14.40 13.99
N THR A 198 -22.67 13.09 13.81
CA THR A 198 -22.37 12.38 12.56
C THR A 198 -23.63 11.81 11.92
N ASP A 199 -23.91 12.20 10.70
CA ASP A 199 -24.91 11.53 9.83
C ASP A 199 -24.19 10.51 8.94
N MET A 200 -23.93 9.34 9.49
CA MET A 200 -23.16 8.26 8.84
C MET A 200 -23.73 7.87 7.47
N GLY A 201 -25.05 7.86 7.33
CA GLY A 201 -25.70 7.52 6.06
C GLY A 201 -25.32 8.53 4.96
N ARG A 202 -25.48 9.81 5.27
CA ARG A 202 -25.14 10.91 4.36
C ARG A 202 -23.65 10.96 4.05
N GLU A 203 -22.80 10.81 5.04
CA GLU A 203 -21.35 10.82 4.84
C GLU A 203 -20.91 9.68 3.90
N ARG A 204 -21.44 8.45 4.07
CA ARG A 204 -21.20 7.34 3.15
C ARG A 204 -21.70 7.60 1.73
N GLU A 205 -22.88 8.21 1.57
CA GLU A 205 -23.42 8.60 0.27
C GLU A 205 -22.50 9.62 -0.43
N HIS A 206 -22.01 10.61 0.31
CA HIS A 206 -21.08 11.61 -0.22
C HIS A 206 -19.74 10.97 -0.64
N ALA A 207 -19.18 10.09 0.18
CA ALA A 207 -17.95 9.36 -0.16
C ALA A 207 -18.14 8.50 -1.43
N GLY A 208 -19.26 7.77 -1.53
CA GLY A 208 -19.61 6.98 -2.72
C GLY A 208 -19.76 7.85 -3.96
N ARG A 209 -20.40 9.01 -3.82
CA ARG A 209 -20.55 9.99 -4.92
C ARG A 209 -19.19 10.54 -5.37
N MET A 210 -18.29 10.87 -4.44
CA MET A 210 -16.95 11.33 -4.78
C MET A 210 -16.18 10.26 -5.54
N LEU A 211 -16.19 9.04 -5.06
CA LEU A 211 -15.50 7.93 -5.70
C LEU A 211 -16.04 7.66 -7.12
N GLN A 212 -17.35 7.70 -7.31
CA GLN A 212 -17.96 7.58 -8.64
C GLN A 212 -17.46 8.69 -9.58
N MET A 213 -17.38 9.96 -9.09
CA MET A 213 -16.86 11.08 -9.90
C MET A 213 -15.40 10.88 -10.28
N VAL A 214 -14.58 10.29 -9.40
CA VAL A 214 -13.17 9.97 -9.70
C VAL A 214 -13.08 8.92 -10.80
N VAL A 215 -13.88 7.86 -10.72
CA VAL A 215 -13.94 6.81 -11.75
C VAL A 215 -14.43 7.38 -13.09
N ASP A 216 -15.48 8.17 -13.10
CA ASP A 216 -15.99 8.83 -14.31
C ASP A 216 -14.91 9.75 -14.93
N TYR A 217 -14.20 10.48 -14.10
CA TYR A 217 -13.16 11.41 -14.55
C TYR A 217 -11.93 10.67 -15.09
N LYS A 218 -11.53 9.57 -14.46
CA LYS A 218 -10.49 8.67 -14.97
C LYS A 218 -10.73 8.31 -16.44
N TYR A 219 -11.94 7.84 -16.76
CA TYR A 219 -12.30 7.49 -18.14
C TYR A 219 -12.35 8.71 -19.07
N LYS A 220 -12.85 9.84 -18.58
CA LYS A 220 -12.92 11.08 -19.35
C LYS A 220 -11.56 11.57 -19.84
N ILE A 221 -10.50 11.43 -19.03
CA ILE A 221 -9.14 11.87 -19.38
C ILE A 221 -8.30 10.75 -20.05
N GLY A 222 -8.84 9.53 -20.16
CA GLY A 222 -8.11 8.39 -20.71
C GLY A 222 -7.02 7.85 -19.78
N PHE A 223 -7.16 8.01 -18.46
CA PHE A 223 -6.23 7.42 -17.51
C PHE A 223 -6.49 5.92 -17.40
N GLU A 224 -5.52 5.10 -17.84
CA GLU A 224 -5.63 3.63 -17.84
C GLU A 224 -5.23 3.00 -16.50
N GLY A 225 -4.68 3.78 -15.56
CA GLY A 225 -4.25 3.31 -14.25
C GLY A 225 -5.43 2.86 -13.37
N THR A 226 -5.11 2.13 -12.32
CA THR A 226 -6.10 1.63 -11.35
C THR A 226 -6.38 2.68 -10.28
N ILE A 227 -7.65 2.89 -9.91
CA ILE A 227 -8.03 3.64 -8.71
C ILE A 227 -7.94 2.67 -7.52
N LEU A 228 -7.25 3.09 -6.48
CA LEU A 228 -7.01 2.29 -5.28
C LEU A 228 -7.55 3.02 -4.06
N ILE A 229 -8.20 2.29 -3.15
CA ILE A 229 -8.49 2.74 -1.78
C ILE A 229 -7.48 2.09 -0.86
N GLU A 230 -6.97 2.87 0.09
CA GLU A 230 -6.07 2.39 1.12
C GLU A 230 -6.83 2.30 2.45
N PRO A 231 -7.14 1.06 2.91
CA PRO A 231 -7.88 0.86 4.15
C PRO A 231 -7.06 1.24 5.39
N LYS A 232 -7.73 1.88 6.36
CA LYS A 232 -7.19 2.14 7.69
C LYS A 232 -8.33 2.20 8.70
N PRO A 233 -8.24 1.52 9.87
CA PRO A 233 -9.37 1.46 10.80
C PRO A 233 -9.58 2.72 11.62
N GLN A 234 -8.49 3.40 11.95
CA GLN A 234 -8.42 4.55 12.86
C GLN A 234 -7.13 5.33 12.63
N GLU A 235 -7.01 6.50 13.29
CA GLU A 235 -5.84 7.38 13.21
C GLU A 235 -5.68 8.01 11.81
N PRO A 236 -5.96 9.32 11.70
CA PRO A 236 -6.21 10.28 12.82
C PRO A 236 -7.63 10.30 13.37
N THR A 237 -8.65 9.81 12.68
CA THR A 237 -10.01 9.71 13.23
C THR A 237 -10.17 8.45 14.07
N LYS A 238 -11.09 8.49 15.03
CA LYS A 238 -11.36 7.36 15.93
C LYS A 238 -11.97 6.17 15.19
N HIS A 239 -12.83 6.42 14.20
CA HIS A 239 -13.48 5.42 13.36
C HIS A 239 -13.43 5.88 11.90
N GLN A 240 -12.63 5.22 11.07
CA GLN A 240 -12.60 5.46 9.64
C GLN A 240 -13.61 4.57 8.91
N TYR A 241 -14.15 5.07 7.78
CA TYR A 241 -15.15 4.32 7.00
C TYR A 241 -14.55 3.20 6.18
N ASP A 242 -13.30 3.29 5.81
CA ASP A 242 -12.50 2.33 5.04
C ASP A 242 -11.68 1.40 5.94
N TYR A 243 -12.31 0.86 6.98
CA TYR A 243 -11.71 0.16 8.11
C TYR A 243 -10.71 -0.96 7.72
N ASP A 244 -11.11 -1.84 6.79
CA ASP A 244 -10.35 -2.99 6.30
C ASP A 244 -10.82 -3.39 4.89
N VAL A 245 -10.22 -4.42 4.31
CA VAL A 245 -10.58 -4.93 2.98
C VAL A 245 -12.05 -5.36 2.89
N ALA A 246 -12.58 -6.00 3.93
CA ALA A 246 -13.98 -6.45 3.95
C ALA A 246 -14.94 -5.26 3.92
N THR A 247 -14.65 -4.23 4.72
CA THR A 247 -15.46 -3.00 4.81
C THR A 247 -15.40 -2.21 3.51
N VAL A 248 -14.21 -2.07 2.91
CA VAL A 248 -14.04 -1.44 1.58
C VAL A 248 -14.81 -2.21 0.52
N TYR A 249 -14.72 -3.54 0.49
CA TYR A 249 -15.49 -4.32 -0.48
C TYR A 249 -17.01 -4.14 -0.33
N GLY A 250 -17.52 -4.15 0.91
CA GLY A 250 -18.92 -3.85 1.20
C GLY A 250 -19.34 -2.48 0.69
N PHE A 251 -18.50 -1.46 0.93
CA PHE A 251 -18.72 -0.10 0.41
C PHE A 251 -18.74 -0.07 -1.13
N LEU A 252 -17.78 -0.70 -1.78
CA LEU A 252 -17.72 -0.76 -3.25
C LEU A 252 -18.96 -1.46 -3.84
N LYS A 253 -19.45 -2.52 -3.19
CA LYS A 253 -20.69 -3.22 -3.59
C LYS A 253 -21.93 -2.34 -3.50
N ASP A 254 -22.05 -1.53 -2.43
CA ASP A 254 -23.19 -0.61 -2.25
C ASP A 254 -23.30 0.42 -3.39
N PHE A 255 -22.17 0.80 -3.99
CA PHE A 255 -22.08 1.78 -5.06
C PHE A 255 -21.81 1.19 -6.46
N ASN A 256 -21.77 -0.15 -6.59
CA ASN A 256 -21.46 -0.88 -7.84
C ASN A 256 -20.07 -0.51 -8.42
N LEU A 257 -19.06 -0.33 -7.57
CA LEU A 257 -17.70 0.07 -7.92
C LEU A 257 -16.67 -1.06 -7.74
N GLU A 258 -17.08 -2.26 -7.35
CA GLU A 258 -16.18 -3.40 -7.08
C GLU A 258 -15.42 -3.90 -8.33
N GLY A 259 -15.87 -3.53 -9.53
CA GLY A 259 -15.18 -3.82 -10.79
C GLY A 259 -14.22 -2.72 -11.24
N GLU A 260 -14.28 -1.54 -10.60
CA GLU A 260 -13.55 -0.33 -11.01
C GLU A 260 -12.41 0.04 -10.06
N VAL A 261 -12.56 -0.30 -8.79
CA VAL A 261 -11.66 0.12 -7.71
C VAL A 261 -11.05 -1.10 -7.04
N LYS A 262 -9.77 -1.00 -6.68
CA LYS A 262 -9.05 -2.02 -5.92
C LYS A 262 -8.52 -1.43 -4.62
N VAL A 263 -7.77 -2.22 -3.85
CA VAL A 263 -7.16 -1.78 -2.60
C VAL A 263 -5.64 -1.70 -2.71
N ASN A 264 -5.08 -0.71 -2.01
CA ASN A 264 -3.67 -0.59 -1.66
C ASN A 264 -3.55 -0.94 -0.18
N ILE A 265 -2.96 -2.08 0.15
CA ILE A 265 -3.00 -2.62 1.52
C ILE A 265 -1.69 -2.30 2.23
N GLU A 266 -1.80 -1.60 3.35
CA GLU A 266 -0.66 -1.33 4.21
C GLU A 266 -0.58 -2.34 5.36
N GLN A 267 0.64 -2.84 5.64
CA GLN A 267 0.88 -3.78 6.73
C GLN A 267 0.51 -3.17 8.09
N GLY A 268 0.94 -1.94 8.34
CA GLY A 268 0.64 -1.22 9.58
C GLY A 268 -0.86 -1.07 9.83
N HIS A 269 -1.60 -0.75 8.79
CA HIS A 269 -3.06 -0.59 8.85
C HIS A 269 -3.79 -1.92 9.10
N ALA A 270 -3.33 -3.01 8.50
CA ALA A 270 -3.86 -4.35 8.77
C ALA A 270 -3.73 -4.70 10.26
N ILE A 271 -2.56 -4.45 10.86
CA ILE A 271 -2.31 -4.69 12.29
C ILE A 271 -3.21 -3.82 13.17
N LEU A 272 -3.39 -2.53 12.84
CA LEU A 272 -4.30 -1.65 13.55
C LEU A 272 -5.76 -2.11 13.48
N ALA A 273 -6.16 -2.74 12.37
CA ALA A 273 -7.48 -3.36 12.20
C ALA A 273 -7.65 -4.68 12.99
N GLY A 274 -6.57 -5.18 13.60
CA GLY A 274 -6.58 -6.45 14.33
C GLY A 274 -6.38 -7.67 13.45
N HIS A 275 -5.89 -7.48 12.22
CA HIS A 275 -5.62 -8.52 11.24
C HIS A 275 -4.12 -8.77 11.08
N SER A 276 -3.75 -9.93 10.56
CA SER A 276 -2.41 -10.11 10.01
C SER A 276 -2.36 -9.58 8.57
N PHE A 277 -1.16 -9.23 8.10
CA PHE A 277 -1.02 -8.67 6.75
C PHE A 277 -1.45 -9.64 5.65
N GLU A 278 -1.06 -10.92 5.77
CA GLU A 278 -1.47 -11.96 4.83
C GLU A 278 -2.98 -12.22 4.83
N HIS A 279 -3.70 -11.94 5.93
CA HIS A 279 -5.17 -12.03 5.96
C HIS A 279 -5.80 -11.03 4.99
N GLU A 280 -5.42 -9.76 5.09
CA GLU A 280 -5.94 -8.71 4.22
C GLU A 280 -5.62 -8.98 2.74
N LEU A 281 -4.40 -9.43 2.45
CA LEU A 281 -3.98 -9.79 1.10
C LEU A 281 -4.76 -10.99 0.53
N ALA A 282 -4.94 -12.04 1.35
CA ALA A 282 -5.72 -13.21 0.97
C ALA A 282 -7.18 -12.84 0.69
N LEU A 283 -7.78 -12.02 1.55
CA LEU A 283 -9.16 -11.59 1.39
C LEU A 283 -9.34 -10.72 0.14
N ALA A 284 -8.44 -9.76 -0.08
CA ALA A 284 -8.47 -8.91 -1.29
C ALA A 284 -8.32 -9.73 -2.58
N ARG A 285 -7.48 -10.78 -2.57
CA ARG A 285 -7.34 -11.72 -3.67
C ARG A 285 -8.63 -12.51 -3.92
N GLU A 286 -9.24 -13.07 -2.87
CA GLU A 286 -10.49 -13.84 -2.99
C GLU A 286 -11.66 -12.97 -3.47
N LEU A 287 -11.69 -11.68 -3.09
CA LEU A 287 -12.70 -10.73 -3.51
C LEU A 287 -12.41 -10.09 -4.88
N GLY A 288 -11.22 -10.35 -5.47
CA GLY A 288 -10.82 -9.82 -6.77
C GLY A 288 -10.45 -8.34 -6.78
N ILE A 289 -10.23 -7.72 -5.62
CA ILE A 289 -9.92 -6.30 -5.48
C ILE A 289 -8.47 -6.00 -5.06
N PHE A 290 -7.58 -6.98 -5.07
CA PHE A 290 -6.16 -6.75 -4.78
C PHE A 290 -5.51 -5.87 -5.86
N GLY A 291 -4.77 -4.82 -5.47
CA GLY A 291 -4.12 -3.88 -6.37
C GLY A 291 -2.64 -3.63 -6.07
N SER A 292 -2.31 -3.12 -4.90
CA SER A 292 -0.96 -2.72 -4.50
C SER A 292 -0.75 -2.91 -3.01
N ILE A 293 0.48 -2.74 -2.53
CA ILE A 293 0.79 -2.73 -1.10
C ILE A 293 1.64 -1.52 -0.72
N ASP A 294 1.38 -1.01 0.48
CA ASP A 294 2.27 -0.15 1.23
C ASP A 294 3.01 -0.98 2.29
N MET A 295 4.31 -1.07 2.08
CA MET A 295 5.17 -1.96 2.85
C MET A 295 5.83 -1.20 3.98
N ASN A 296 5.46 -1.57 5.19
CA ASN A 296 6.12 -1.15 6.42
C ASN A 296 6.01 -2.25 7.48
N ARG A 297 6.15 -1.92 8.72
CA ARG A 297 5.75 -2.73 9.88
C ARG A 297 5.28 -1.84 11.01
N ASN A 298 4.29 -2.31 11.74
CA ASN A 298 3.87 -1.73 13.00
C ASN A 298 4.39 -2.54 14.19
N ASP A 299 4.42 -1.87 15.32
CA ASP A 299 4.57 -2.52 16.61
C ASP A 299 3.19 -2.96 17.10
N TYR A 300 3.00 -4.27 17.27
CA TYR A 300 1.74 -4.86 17.76
C TYR A 300 1.25 -4.31 19.11
N GLN A 301 2.13 -3.71 19.89
CA GLN A 301 1.82 -3.21 21.24
C GLN A 301 1.56 -1.70 21.28
N SER A 302 2.03 -0.94 20.30
CA SER A 302 1.97 0.53 20.37
C SER A 302 0.55 1.09 20.19
N GLY A 303 -0.29 0.44 19.39
CA GLY A 303 -1.67 0.88 19.14
C GLY A 303 -1.81 2.12 18.25
N TRP A 304 -0.73 2.57 17.62
CA TRP A 304 -0.69 3.63 16.60
C TRP A 304 0.22 3.23 15.44
N ASP A 305 0.10 3.96 14.35
CA ASP A 305 0.90 3.73 13.16
C ASP A 305 2.35 4.15 13.36
N THR A 306 3.27 3.19 13.32
CA THR A 306 4.69 3.45 13.54
C THR A 306 5.50 3.64 12.27
N ASP A 307 4.98 3.23 11.11
CA ASP A 307 5.60 3.33 9.79
C ASP A 307 7.09 2.96 9.82
N GLN A 308 7.41 1.80 10.40
CA GLN A 308 8.79 1.33 10.43
C GLN A 308 9.12 0.57 9.15
N PHE A 309 10.39 0.62 8.73
CA PHE A 309 10.84 -0.24 7.63
C PHE A 309 10.70 -1.72 7.99
N PRO A 310 10.27 -2.59 7.06
CA PRO A 310 10.10 -4.01 7.32
C PRO A 310 11.43 -4.68 7.61
N ASN A 311 11.42 -5.63 8.56
CA ASN A 311 12.62 -6.40 8.94
C ASN A 311 12.31 -7.84 9.38
N ASN A 312 11.06 -8.31 9.17
CA ASN A 312 10.63 -9.66 9.56
C ASN A 312 10.33 -10.50 8.31
N THR A 313 11.32 -11.26 7.85
CA THR A 313 11.21 -12.11 6.67
C THR A 313 10.06 -13.12 6.74
N ALA A 314 9.68 -13.58 7.95
CA ALA A 314 8.60 -14.56 8.09
C ALA A 314 7.23 -14.00 7.69
N GLU A 315 6.88 -12.80 8.18
CA GLU A 315 5.65 -12.11 7.83
C GLU A 315 5.62 -11.74 6.34
N ILE A 316 6.74 -11.20 5.85
CA ILE A 316 6.89 -10.80 4.45
C ILE A 316 6.79 -12.02 3.51
N THR A 317 7.28 -13.20 3.93
CA THR A 317 7.11 -14.44 3.15
C THR A 317 5.64 -14.81 2.97
N LEU A 318 4.84 -14.74 4.03
CA LEU A 318 3.40 -15.05 3.95
C LEU A 318 2.66 -14.00 3.11
N ALA A 319 3.01 -12.74 3.25
CA ALA A 319 2.46 -11.66 2.43
C ALA A 319 2.73 -11.88 0.93
N TYR A 320 3.97 -12.09 0.53
CA TYR A 320 4.29 -12.34 -0.88
C TYR A 320 3.77 -13.68 -1.40
N TYR A 321 3.54 -14.66 -0.53
CA TYR A 321 2.86 -15.87 -0.92
C TYR A 321 1.45 -15.59 -1.44
N GLU A 322 0.67 -14.73 -0.76
CA GLU A 322 -0.65 -14.32 -1.23
C GLU A 322 -0.59 -13.40 -2.46
N VAL A 323 0.40 -12.48 -2.53
CA VAL A 323 0.64 -11.65 -3.72
C VAL A 323 0.93 -12.52 -4.95
N LEU A 324 1.81 -13.52 -4.82
CA LEU A 324 2.13 -14.44 -5.92
C LEU A 324 0.92 -15.29 -6.32
N LYS A 325 0.10 -15.73 -5.37
CA LYS A 325 -1.17 -16.43 -5.65
C LYS A 325 -2.19 -15.54 -6.37
N ALA A 326 -2.15 -14.23 -6.15
CA ALA A 326 -2.95 -13.27 -6.91
C ALA A 326 -2.45 -13.06 -8.35
N GLY A 327 -1.33 -13.66 -8.75
CA GLY A 327 -0.69 -13.46 -10.05
C GLY A 327 0.30 -12.30 -10.09
N GLY A 328 0.65 -11.73 -8.93
CA GLY A 328 1.51 -10.55 -8.78
C GLY A 328 0.72 -9.24 -8.73
N PHE A 329 1.43 -8.13 -8.80
CA PHE A 329 0.84 -6.79 -8.62
C PHE A 329 0.10 -6.22 -9.85
N GLY A 330 0.36 -6.76 -11.06
CA GLY A 330 -0.10 -6.07 -12.27
C GLY A 330 0.50 -4.67 -12.38
N ASN A 331 -0.32 -3.63 -12.28
CA ASN A 331 0.11 -2.22 -12.25
C ASN A 331 0.55 -1.73 -10.87
N GLY A 332 0.22 -2.43 -9.79
CA GLY A 332 0.64 -2.10 -8.43
C GLY A 332 2.12 -2.35 -8.17
N GLY A 333 2.52 -2.31 -6.92
CA GLY A 333 3.91 -2.55 -6.50
C GLY A 333 4.05 -2.63 -5.00
N THR A 334 5.28 -2.63 -4.55
CA THR A 334 5.67 -2.54 -3.14
C THR A 334 6.18 -1.13 -2.87
N ASN A 335 5.32 -0.24 -2.40
CA ASN A 335 5.72 1.08 -1.96
C ASN A 335 6.18 1.04 -0.50
N PHE A 336 7.31 1.66 -0.17
CA PHE A 336 7.77 1.75 1.21
C PHE A 336 7.14 2.95 1.91
N ASP A 337 5.93 2.75 2.44
CA ASP A 337 5.29 3.72 3.34
C ASP A 337 5.91 3.60 4.73
N ALA A 338 7.17 3.99 4.82
CA ALA A 338 8.01 3.83 5.99
C ALA A 338 8.93 5.03 6.21
N LYS A 339 9.07 5.43 7.46
CA LYS A 339 9.86 6.59 7.86
C LYS A 339 11.00 6.24 8.80
N LEU A 340 12.06 7.03 8.74
CA LEU A 340 13.17 6.93 9.68
C LEU A 340 12.69 7.19 11.10
N ARG A 341 13.32 6.53 12.06
CA ARG A 341 13.18 6.92 13.47
C ARG A 341 13.81 8.29 13.69
N ARG A 342 13.18 9.12 14.51
CA ARG A 342 13.58 10.51 14.77
C ARG A 342 15.01 10.68 15.35
N GLN A 343 15.67 9.59 15.74
CA GLN A 343 17.08 9.58 16.20
C GLN A 343 18.08 9.22 15.09
N SER A 344 17.62 8.82 13.90
CA SER A 344 18.45 8.47 12.74
C SER A 344 18.64 9.73 11.88
N LEU A 345 19.66 10.52 12.23
CA LEU A 345 19.82 11.89 11.73
C LEU A 345 20.57 11.99 10.40
N ASP A 346 21.40 11.00 10.09
CA ASP A 346 22.28 11.06 8.93
C ASP A 346 21.51 10.77 7.63
N ALA A 347 21.94 11.37 6.52
CA ALA A 347 21.31 11.15 5.23
C ALA A 347 21.48 9.70 4.74
N GLU A 348 22.57 9.05 5.13
CA GLU A 348 22.87 7.65 4.83
C GLU A 348 21.85 6.67 5.45
N ASP A 349 21.27 7.01 6.62
CA ASP A 349 20.21 6.20 7.25
C ASP A 349 19.03 5.99 6.31
N LEU A 350 18.73 6.99 5.46
CA LEU A 350 17.65 6.90 4.48
C LEU A 350 17.95 5.85 3.40
N ILE A 351 19.20 5.75 2.98
CA ILE A 351 19.63 4.73 2.01
C ILE A 351 19.62 3.34 2.66
N LEU A 352 20.25 3.22 3.84
CA LEU A 352 20.41 1.93 4.55
C LEU A 352 19.07 1.32 4.95
N SER A 353 18.10 2.14 5.33
CA SER A 353 16.75 1.65 5.66
C SER A 353 16.04 1.04 4.45
N HIS A 354 16.16 1.67 3.28
CA HIS A 354 15.62 1.12 2.04
C HIS A 354 16.38 -0.15 1.60
N VAL A 355 17.70 -0.16 1.69
CA VAL A 355 18.53 -1.35 1.39
C VAL A 355 18.07 -2.54 2.22
N GLY A 356 17.95 -2.36 3.54
CA GLY A 356 17.48 -3.42 4.44
C GLY A 356 16.07 -3.90 4.12
N ALA A 357 15.15 -2.97 3.83
CA ALA A 357 13.77 -3.28 3.47
C ALA A 357 13.67 -4.03 2.13
N MET A 358 14.40 -3.59 1.11
CA MET A 358 14.45 -4.27 -0.19
C MET A 358 15.01 -5.67 -0.09
N ASP A 359 16.04 -5.88 0.73
CA ASP A 359 16.62 -7.20 0.98
C ASP A 359 15.64 -8.15 1.68
N VAL A 360 14.96 -7.69 2.72
CA VAL A 360 13.94 -8.49 3.45
C VAL A 360 12.78 -8.86 2.53
N CYS A 361 12.32 -7.94 1.71
CA CYS A 361 11.27 -8.21 0.72
C CYS A 361 11.72 -9.22 -0.34
N ALA A 362 12.96 -9.11 -0.82
CA ALA A 362 13.53 -10.05 -1.79
C ALA A 362 13.64 -11.47 -1.23
N GLU A 363 14.13 -11.60 0.00
CA GLU A 363 14.21 -12.89 0.69
C GLU A 363 12.82 -13.49 0.92
N GLY A 364 11.87 -12.68 1.38
CA GLY A 364 10.48 -13.10 1.58
C GLY A 364 9.81 -13.59 0.30
N LEU A 365 9.96 -12.87 -0.80
CA LEU A 365 9.39 -13.26 -2.09
C LEU A 365 10.03 -14.55 -2.62
N LYS A 366 11.36 -14.72 -2.49
CA LYS A 366 12.05 -15.97 -2.90
C LYS A 366 11.58 -17.16 -2.08
N SER A 367 11.36 -16.99 -0.79
CA SER A 367 10.81 -18.02 0.09
C SER A 367 9.37 -18.36 -0.29
N ALA A 368 8.54 -17.39 -0.55
CA ALA A 368 7.18 -17.57 -1.05
C ALA A 368 7.13 -18.31 -2.40
N ALA A 369 8.03 -17.96 -3.31
CA ALA A 369 8.16 -18.64 -4.60
C ALA A 369 8.55 -20.12 -4.46
N LYS A 370 9.45 -20.46 -3.51
CA LYS A 370 9.77 -21.86 -3.17
C LYS A 370 8.55 -22.60 -2.63
N MET A 371 7.74 -21.95 -1.76
CA MET A 371 6.50 -22.53 -1.22
C MET A 371 5.51 -22.88 -2.33
N LEU A 372 5.30 -21.95 -3.28
CA LEU A 372 4.43 -22.18 -4.43
C LEU A 372 4.95 -23.31 -5.34
N THR A 373 6.25 -23.29 -5.66
CA THR A 373 6.86 -24.28 -6.54
C THR A 373 6.82 -25.69 -5.94
N ASP A 374 7.02 -25.83 -4.63
CA ASP A 374 6.92 -27.12 -3.93
C ASP A 374 5.48 -27.64 -3.88
N GLY A 375 4.49 -26.77 -3.88
CA GLY A 375 3.05 -27.10 -3.95
C GLY A 375 2.49 -27.88 -2.76
N LYS A 376 3.28 -28.19 -1.74
CA LYS A 376 2.85 -29.03 -0.61
C LYS A 376 1.74 -28.37 0.22
N LEU A 377 1.82 -27.07 0.43
CA LEU A 377 0.79 -26.34 1.18
C LEU A 377 -0.55 -26.37 0.45
N GLU A 378 -0.53 -26.14 -0.86
CA GLU A 378 -1.74 -26.18 -1.68
C GLU A 378 -2.31 -27.62 -1.71
N ALA A 379 -1.48 -28.64 -1.94
CA ALA A 379 -1.93 -30.03 -1.93
C ALA A 379 -2.57 -30.44 -0.60
N MET A 380 -2.00 -30.02 0.53
CA MET A 380 -2.58 -30.29 1.86
C MET A 380 -3.89 -29.55 2.09
N ARG A 381 -4.05 -28.35 1.54
CA ARG A 381 -5.30 -27.60 1.58
C ARG A 381 -6.36 -28.26 0.71
N GLU A 382 -6.02 -28.63 -0.51
CA GLU A 382 -6.93 -29.36 -1.42
C GLU A 382 -7.38 -30.70 -0.81
N GLU A 383 -6.46 -31.49 -0.24
CA GLU A 383 -6.78 -32.72 0.48
C GLU A 383 -7.82 -32.45 1.58
N ARG A 384 -7.63 -31.37 2.37
CA ARG A 384 -8.53 -31.02 3.48
C ARG A 384 -9.98 -30.77 3.05
N TYR A 385 -10.18 -30.16 1.89
CA TYR A 385 -11.49 -29.80 1.38
C TYR A 385 -12.05 -30.76 0.32
N SER A 386 -11.30 -31.76 -0.09
CA SER A 386 -11.63 -32.69 -1.18
C SER A 386 -12.99 -33.40 -1.01
N ALA A 387 -13.45 -33.60 0.22
CA ALA A 387 -14.76 -34.19 0.48
C ALA A 387 -15.92 -33.39 -0.12
N TRP A 388 -15.78 -32.06 -0.27
CA TRP A 388 -16.78 -31.20 -0.92
C TRP A 388 -16.88 -31.39 -2.44
N ASP A 389 -15.82 -31.94 -3.06
CA ASP A 389 -15.76 -32.23 -4.50
C ASP A 389 -16.40 -33.56 -4.87
N THR A 390 -16.68 -34.41 -3.87
CA THR A 390 -17.41 -35.69 -4.06
C THR A 390 -18.86 -35.43 -4.42
N GLN A 391 -19.53 -36.47 -4.99
CA GLN A 391 -20.96 -36.41 -5.28
C GLN A 391 -21.78 -36.10 -4.01
N SER A 392 -21.47 -36.75 -2.88
CA SER A 392 -22.14 -36.50 -1.61
C SER A 392 -21.94 -35.10 -1.06
N GLY A 393 -20.72 -34.54 -1.15
CA GLY A 393 -20.47 -33.17 -0.74
C GLY A 393 -21.25 -32.15 -1.55
N LYS A 394 -21.31 -32.33 -2.88
CA LYS A 394 -22.10 -31.50 -3.79
C LYS A 394 -23.60 -31.59 -3.55
N GLU A 395 -24.10 -32.80 -3.27
CA GLU A 395 -25.51 -33.01 -2.92
C GLU A 395 -25.89 -32.26 -1.63
N ILE A 396 -25.06 -32.37 -0.58
CA ILE A 396 -25.30 -31.65 0.68
C ILE A 396 -25.33 -30.13 0.43
N LEU A 397 -24.37 -29.60 -0.32
CA LEU A 397 -24.28 -28.16 -0.56
C LEU A 397 -25.45 -27.59 -1.38
N ASN A 398 -26.08 -28.42 -2.25
CA ASN A 398 -27.20 -28.03 -3.09
C ASN A 398 -28.56 -28.41 -2.50
N SER A 399 -28.60 -29.04 -1.32
CA SER A 399 -29.84 -29.45 -0.66
C SER A 399 -30.41 -28.34 0.21
N ASP A 400 -31.70 -28.33 0.40
CA ASP A 400 -32.38 -27.51 1.41
C ASP A 400 -32.17 -28.09 2.83
N LEU A 401 -32.47 -27.29 3.84
CA LEU A 401 -32.27 -27.65 5.25
C LEU A 401 -33.01 -28.92 5.65
N GLU A 402 -34.27 -29.09 5.19
CA GLU A 402 -35.11 -30.24 5.55
C GLU A 402 -34.58 -31.56 4.97
N SER A 403 -34.12 -31.52 3.72
CA SER A 403 -33.48 -32.64 3.05
C SER A 403 -32.17 -33.05 3.75
N ILE A 404 -31.31 -32.07 4.17
CA ILE A 404 -30.09 -32.35 4.93
C ILE A 404 -30.44 -33.03 6.27
N CYS A 405 -31.40 -32.47 7.02
CA CYS A 405 -31.83 -33.04 8.30
C CYS A 405 -32.33 -34.46 8.14
N THR A 406 -33.15 -34.72 7.11
CA THR A 406 -33.69 -36.05 6.79
C THR A 406 -32.55 -37.04 6.48
N LYS A 407 -31.54 -36.61 5.70
CA LYS A 407 -30.35 -37.42 5.40
C LYS A 407 -29.59 -37.79 6.67
N VAL A 408 -29.33 -36.80 7.54
CA VAL A 408 -28.62 -37.02 8.82
C VAL A 408 -29.28 -38.05 9.67
N LEU A 409 -30.65 -37.98 9.80
CA LEU A 409 -31.43 -38.93 10.59
C LEU A 409 -31.46 -40.34 9.97
N ASN A 410 -31.70 -40.42 8.67
CA ASN A 410 -31.83 -41.72 7.98
C ASN A 410 -30.50 -42.48 7.90
N GLU A 411 -29.41 -41.79 7.71
CA GLU A 411 -28.04 -42.36 7.59
C GLU A 411 -27.32 -42.42 8.94
N ASN A 412 -27.93 -41.92 10.03
CA ASN A 412 -27.34 -41.82 11.36
C ASN A 412 -25.95 -41.17 11.31
N ILE A 413 -25.85 -40.02 10.60
CA ILE A 413 -24.58 -39.33 10.41
C ILE A 413 -24.09 -38.76 11.76
N ASN A 414 -22.93 -39.22 12.22
CA ASN A 414 -22.25 -38.73 13.42
C ASN A 414 -20.77 -38.54 13.13
N PRO A 415 -20.37 -37.34 12.65
CA PRO A 415 -19.01 -37.13 12.17
C PRO A 415 -18.00 -37.04 13.31
N GLU A 416 -16.88 -37.70 13.13
CA GLU A 416 -15.71 -37.56 14.02
C GLU A 416 -14.81 -36.43 13.53
N PRO A 417 -14.20 -35.64 14.43
CA PRO A 417 -13.32 -34.55 14.08
C PRO A 417 -12.05 -35.02 13.36
N LYS A 418 -11.63 -34.28 12.35
CA LYS A 418 -10.38 -34.51 11.62
C LYS A 418 -9.35 -33.44 11.98
N SER A 419 -8.10 -33.85 12.14
CA SER A 419 -7.01 -32.93 12.45
C SER A 419 -6.83 -31.87 11.36
N GLY A 420 -6.72 -30.59 11.78
CA GLY A 420 -6.38 -29.47 10.91
C GLY A 420 -4.90 -29.41 10.56
N ARG A 421 -4.05 -30.14 11.26
CA ARG A 421 -2.59 -30.24 11.06
C ARG A 421 -1.87 -28.88 11.10
N GLN A 422 -2.39 -27.92 11.85
CA GLN A 422 -1.90 -26.54 11.91
C GLN A 422 -0.39 -26.47 12.20
N GLU A 423 0.06 -27.11 13.28
CA GLU A 423 1.47 -27.09 13.69
C GLU A 423 2.40 -27.72 12.64
N ARG A 424 1.91 -28.69 11.90
CA ARG A 424 2.64 -29.28 10.78
C ARG A 424 2.79 -28.32 9.61
N LEU A 425 1.75 -27.54 9.30
CA LEU A 425 1.75 -26.55 8.22
C LEU A 425 2.67 -25.38 8.58
N GLU A 426 2.56 -24.86 9.80
CA GLU A 426 3.43 -23.78 10.30
C GLU A 426 4.91 -24.21 10.31
N ASN A 427 5.19 -25.44 10.75
CA ASN A 427 6.54 -25.98 10.71
C ASN A 427 7.04 -26.22 9.28
N LEU A 428 6.16 -26.54 8.34
CA LEU A 428 6.53 -26.68 6.93
C LEU A 428 6.99 -25.35 6.34
N VAL A 429 6.31 -24.22 6.65
CA VAL A 429 6.70 -22.87 6.19
C VAL A 429 8.15 -22.54 6.56
N ASN A 430 8.59 -22.93 7.76
CA ASN A 430 9.96 -22.68 8.22
C ASN A 430 11.07 -23.38 7.39
N ARG A 431 10.72 -24.30 6.50
CA ARG A 431 11.71 -24.98 5.62
C ARG A 431 12.11 -24.15 4.40
N TYR A 432 11.37 -23.10 4.11
CA TYR A 432 11.59 -22.29 2.91
C TYR A 432 12.40 -21.01 3.17
N LYS A 433 12.74 -20.77 4.41
CA LYS A 433 13.59 -19.63 4.82
C LYS A 433 15.05 -19.85 4.45
#